data_2cfb47e00e8b99393c69d4f64f451cc7
#
_entry.id   2cfb47e00e8b99393c69d4f64f451cc7
#
_cell.length_a   1.000
_cell.length_b   1.000
_cell.length_c   1.000
_cell.angle_alpha   90.00
_cell.angle_beta   90.00
_cell.angle_gamma   90.00
#
_symmetry.space_group_name_H-M   'P 1'
#
loop_
_entity.id
_entity.type
_entity.pdbx_description
1 polymer ?
#
loop_
_entity_poly.entity_id
_entity_poly.type
_entity_poly.pdbx_seq_one_letter_code
_entity_poly.pdbx_strand_id
1 'polypeptide(L)'
;MTSRYTNTRTESKNSILFATLSSIFGDKMNLARIKFFGLFICALCKVQTVCFEKLAVAFDTDAKVDSSLRRIQRFMAEYMLDNRLIARFVFSLLPHNPPYRLTMDRTNWKFGTSNINILVLAVVYQGVAFPILFKMMPKFGNSSMQERIELMEDFIELFGLQSIDCLLADREFVGDQWLGYLNRRNIRYHIRIKHNFWVNIPRNGHRVKASWLFNSLGIYQYAFHKGIVYVNGQLCYLSASKIKNKQGIPELQIIASFNKPDKAISLYKERWQIESAFKALKTSGFNIEDTHLTDIDRINKLLALVIFAFTWAYIAGVFLDSIRPIKVKKHGRRAKSIFKYGLTYLTSVLFSNDINKFTEICKFLSCT
;
A
#
# COMPACT_ATOMS: atom_id res chain seq x y z
N MET A 1 2.99 -49.69 -38.93
CA MET A 1 2.31 -48.45 -38.51
C MET A 1 2.66 -48.18 -37.04
N THR A 2 3.67 -47.38 -36.80
CA THR A 2 4.15 -47.02 -35.47
C THR A 2 3.44 -45.72 -35.05
N SER A 3 2.49 -45.84 -34.12
CA SER A 3 1.80 -44.71 -33.50
C SER A 3 2.80 -43.91 -32.68
N ARG A 4 3.10 -42.68 -33.11
CA ARG A 4 3.83 -41.70 -32.31
C ARG A 4 2.86 -41.18 -31.26
N TYR A 5 2.98 -41.65 -30.03
CA TYR A 5 2.39 -41.01 -28.87
C TYR A 5 3.09 -39.65 -28.67
N THR A 6 2.44 -38.61 -29.10
CA THR A 6 2.80 -37.22 -28.67
C THR A 6 2.49 -37.10 -27.19
N ASN A 7 3.52 -37.22 -26.38
CA ASN A 7 3.46 -36.94 -24.94
C ASN A 7 3.19 -35.45 -24.73
N THR A 8 1.91 -35.08 -24.77
CA THR A 8 1.48 -33.74 -24.30
C THR A 8 1.73 -33.68 -22.81
N ARG A 9 2.89 -33.13 -22.41
CA ARG A 9 3.18 -32.80 -21.03
C ARG A 9 2.06 -31.89 -20.55
N THR A 10 1.19 -32.41 -19.69
CA THR A 10 0.17 -31.62 -19.00
C THR A 10 0.90 -30.55 -18.21
N GLU A 11 0.72 -29.29 -18.58
CA GLU A 11 1.36 -28.17 -17.87
C GLU A 11 0.90 -28.18 -16.42
N SER A 12 1.85 -28.21 -15.49
CA SER A 12 1.54 -28.12 -14.07
C SER A 12 1.31 -26.65 -13.69
N LYS A 13 0.48 -26.38 -12.67
CA LYS A 13 0.29 -25.03 -12.13
C LYS A 13 1.62 -24.33 -11.83
N ASN A 14 2.57 -25.06 -11.26
CA ASN A 14 3.88 -24.53 -10.94
C ASN A 14 4.66 -24.10 -12.20
N SER A 15 4.58 -24.86 -13.31
CA SER A 15 5.26 -24.49 -14.57
C SER A 15 4.69 -23.19 -15.15
N ILE A 16 3.37 -23.00 -15.13
CA ILE A 16 2.70 -21.78 -15.60
C ILE A 16 3.12 -20.57 -14.75
N LEU A 17 3.04 -20.71 -13.43
CA LEU A 17 3.42 -19.62 -12.51
C LEU A 17 4.90 -19.24 -12.66
N PHE A 18 5.79 -20.24 -12.72
CA PHE A 18 7.22 -19.99 -12.85
C PHE A 18 7.58 -19.37 -14.19
N ALA A 19 6.91 -19.75 -15.28
CA ALA A 19 7.07 -19.11 -16.58
C ALA A 19 6.62 -17.66 -16.53
N THR A 20 5.45 -17.36 -15.96
CA THR A 20 4.95 -15.99 -15.76
C THR A 20 5.91 -15.15 -14.93
N LEU A 21 6.37 -15.66 -13.78
CA LEU A 21 7.31 -14.92 -12.94
C LEU A 21 8.69 -14.77 -13.57
N SER A 22 9.13 -15.76 -14.38
CA SER A 22 10.39 -15.67 -15.12
C SER A 22 10.34 -14.62 -16.23
N SER A 23 9.20 -14.40 -16.89
CA SER A 23 9.05 -13.31 -17.86
C SER A 23 9.13 -11.92 -17.20
N ILE A 24 8.84 -11.83 -15.90
CA ILE A 24 8.85 -10.57 -15.15
C ILE A 24 10.22 -10.32 -14.49
N PHE A 25 10.81 -11.36 -13.89
CA PHE A 25 11.97 -11.25 -13.00
C PHE A 25 13.22 -11.96 -13.53
N GLY A 26 13.16 -12.63 -14.70
CA GLY A 26 14.24 -13.49 -15.20
C GLY A 26 15.60 -12.80 -15.35
N ASP A 27 15.59 -11.51 -15.69
CA ASP A 27 16.82 -10.69 -15.81
C ASP A 27 17.38 -10.24 -14.44
N LYS A 28 16.60 -10.35 -13.38
CA LYS A 28 16.92 -9.80 -12.05
C LYS A 28 17.04 -10.86 -10.97
N MET A 29 16.44 -12.03 -11.19
CA MET A 29 16.45 -13.14 -10.24
C MET A 29 16.82 -14.45 -10.95
N ASN A 30 17.62 -15.30 -10.31
CA ASN A 30 17.84 -16.65 -10.80
C ASN A 30 16.59 -17.54 -10.63
N LEU A 31 16.49 -18.58 -11.44
CA LEU A 31 15.33 -19.47 -11.49
C LEU A 31 14.96 -20.09 -10.13
N ALA A 32 15.96 -20.42 -9.29
CA ALA A 32 15.70 -20.98 -7.95
C ALA A 32 14.97 -19.99 -7.04
N ARG A 33 15.30 -18.69 -7.15
CA ARG A 33 14.64 -17.62 -6.41
C ARG A 33 13.23 -17.33 -6.93
N ILE A 34 13.05 -17.36 -8.27
CA ILE A 34 11.73 -17.22 -8.90
C ILE A 34 10.80 -18.35 -8.45
N LYS A 35 11.28 -19.61 -8.48
CA LYS A 35 10.51 -20.77 -8.00
C LYS A 35 10.14 -20.64 -6.53
N PHE A 36 11.08 -20.21 -5.68
CA PHE A 36 10.81 -19.97 -4.27
C PHE A 36 9.74 -18.89 -4.09
N PHE A 37 9.91 -17.75 -4.78
CA PHE A 37 8.99 -16.61 -4.73
C PHE A 37 7.57 -17.04 -5.09
N GLY A 38 7.39 -17.77 -6.20
CA GLY A 38 6.08 -18.28 -6.63
C GLY A 38 5.44 -19.20 -5.59
N LEU A 39 6.19 -20.17 -5.05
CA LEU A 39 5.69 -21.08 -4.01
C LEU A 39 5.28 -20.31 -2.76
N PHE A 40 6.08 -19.33 -2.34
CA PHE A 40 5.81 -18.52 -1.16
C PHE A 40 4.52 -17.69 -1.31
N ILE A 41 4.34 -17.00 -2.45
CA ILE A 41 3.16 -16.18 -2.72
C ILE A 41 1.90 -17.04 -2.80
N CYS A 42 1.95 -18.20 -3.46
CA CYS A 42 0.82 -19.14 -3.50
C CYS A 42 0.48 -19.65 -2.10
N ALA A 43 1.47 -20.07 -1.32
CA ALA A 43 1.26 -20.50 0.07
C ALA A 43 0.65 -19.39 0.90
N LEU A 44 1.15 -18.15 0.78
CA LEU A 44 0.61 -16.98 1.50
C LEU A 44 -0.87 -16.73 1.16
N CYS A 45 -1.26 -16.82 -0.11
CA CYS A 45 -2.66 -16.72 -0.52
C CYS A 45 -3.53 -17.90 -0.04
N LYS A 46 -2.96 -19.11 0.07
CA LYS A 46 -3.67 -20.30 0.57
C LYS A 46 -3.94 -20.20 2.07
N VAL A 47 -2.90 -19.91 2.89
CA VAL A 47 -3.00 -19.98 4.36
C VAL A 47 -3.33 -18.66 5.04
N GLN A 48 -3.19 -17.53 4.32
CA GLN A 48 -3.53 -16.18 4.78
C GLN A 48 -2.85 -15.80 6.13
N THR A 49 -1.63 -16.26 6.35
CA THR A 49 -0.79 -15.93 7.49
C THR A 49 0.68 -15.96 7.10
N VAL A 50 1.50 -15.21 7.82
CA VAL A 50 2.97 -15.18 7.65
C VAL A 50 3.72 -16.19 8.53
N CYS A 51 3.02 -17.04 9.24
CA CYS A 51 3.62 -18.11 10.05
C CYS A 51 4.36 -19.10 9.14
N PHE A 52 5.67 -19.24 9.32
CA PHE A 52 6.54 -20.01 8.42
C PHE A 52 6.22 -21.49 8.39
N GLU A 53 5.81 -22.08 9.52
CA GLU A 53 5.39 -23.47 9.62
C GLU A 53 4.15 -23.71 8.76
N LYS A 54 3.15 -22.84 8.83
CA LYS A 54 1.93 -22.95 8.01
C LYS A 54 2.23 -22.72 6.53
N LEU A 55 3.12 -21.78 6.22
CA LEU A 55 3.56 -21.55 4.83
C LEU A 55 4.27 -22.76 4.26
N ALA A 56 5.17 -23.40 5.05
CA ALA A 56 5.93 -24.58 4.64
C ALA A 56 5.02 -25.77 4.28
N VAL A 57 3.95 -25.97 5.05
CA VAL A 57 2.93 -27.00 4.77
C VAL A 57 2.18 -26.72 3.47
N ALA A 58 1.95 -25.45 3.14
CA ALA A 58 1.21 -25.04 1.97
C ALA A 58 2.04 -24.95 0.67
N PHE A 59 3.35 -25.22 0.73
CA PHE A 59 4.20 -25.27 -0.46
C PHE A 59 3.80 -26.48 -1.33
N ASP A 60 3.54 -26.19 -2.60
CA ASP A 60 3.20 -27.20 -3.61
C ASP A 60 4.49 -27.79 -4.18
N THR A 61 5.05 -28.78 -3.46
CA THR A 61 6.32 -29.43 -3.76
C THR A 61 6.39 -30.82 -3.12
N ASP A 62 7.12 -31.75 -3.74
CA ASP A 62 7.36 -33.08 -3.21
C ASP A 62 8.35 -33.13 -2.02
N ALA A 63 8.95 -31.95 -1.69
CA ALA A 63 9.88 -31.85 -0.59
C ALA A 63 9.17 -31.99 0.76
N LYS A 64 9.85 -32.58 1.76
CA LYS A 64 9.35 -32.65 3.14
C LYS A 64 9.09 -31.24 3.70
N VAL A 65 8.10 -31.10 4.59
CA VAL A 65 7.71 -29.84 5.22
C VAL A 65 8.91 -29.16 5.90
N ASP A 66 9.75 -29.92 6.63
CA ASP A 66 10.95 -29.40 7.26
C ASP A 66 11.95 -28.82 6.26
N SER A 67 12.07 -29.40 5.08
CA SER A 67 12.93 -28.90 4.00
C SER A 67 12.37 -27.59 3.43
N SER A 68 11.05 -27.49 3.29
CA SER A 68 10.35 -26.27 2.87
C SER A 68 10.52 -25.16 3.93
N LEU A 69 10.39 -25.48 5.22
CA LEU A 69 10.61 -24.54 6.31
C LEU A 69 12.04 -24.01 6.33
N ARG A 70 13.04 -24.89 6.24
CA ARG A 70 14.45 -24.48 6.14
C ARG A 70 14.72 -23.62 4.94
N ARG A 71 14.06 -23.86 3.79
CA ARG A 71 14.17 -23.06 2.58
C ARG A 71 13.60 -21.65 2.81
N ILE A 72 12.46 -21.51 3.51
CA ILE A 72 11.90 -20.21 3.89
C ILE A 72 12.88 -19.47 4.80
N GLN A 73 13.34 -20.11 5.87
CA GLN A 73 14.28 -19.53 6.83
C GLN A 73 15.58 -19.05 6.16
N ARG A 74 16.16 -19.85 5.26
CA ARG A 74 17.36 -19.49 4.49
C ARG A 74 17.10 -18.30 3.57
N PHE A 75 15.99 -18.27 2.86
CA PHE A 75 15.64 -17.14 2.01
C PHE A 75 15.54 -15.84 2.84
N MET A 76 14.85 -15.89 3.97
CA MET A 76 14.72 -14.73 4.85
C MET A 76 16.05 -14.30 5.47
N ALA A 77 16.96 -15.22 5.76
CA ALA A 77 18.25 -14.90 6.35
C ALA A 77 19.26 -14.36 5.32
N GLU A 78 19.39 -15.02 4.17
CA GLU A 78 20.56 -14.85 3.30
C GLU A 78 20.27 -14.07 2.02
N TYR A 79 19.04 -14.09 1.50
CA TYR A 79 18.75 -13.46 0.23
C TYR A 79 18.51 -11.95 0.37
N MET A 80 19.18 -11.16 -0.46
CA MET A 80 18.93 -9.72 -0.58
C MET A 80 17.85 -9.49 -1.64
N LEU A 81 16.62 -9.24 -1.20
CA LEU A 81 15.51 -8.89 -2.09
C LEU A 81 15.56 -7.41 -2.41
N ASP A 82 15.62 -7.07 -3.69
CA ASP A 82 15.53 -5.69 -4.15
C ASP A 82 14.07 -5.20 -4.07
N ASN A 83 13.77 -4.36 -3.07
CA ASN A 83 12.43 -3.77 -2.90
C ASN A 83 12.05 -2.86 -4.08
N ARG A 84 13.02 -2.22 -4.75
CA ARG A 84 12.78 -1.40 -5.94
C ARG A 84 12.24 -2.25 -7.10
N LEU A 85 12.69 -3.49 -7.22
CA LEU A 85 12.15 -4.43 -8.21
C LEU A 85 10.67 -4.75 -7.94
N ILE A 86 10.32 -5.02 -6.67
CA ILE A 86 8.93 -5.25 -6.27
C ILE A 86 8.09 -3.99 -6.47
N ALA A 87 8.62 -2.81 -6.12
CA ALA A 87 7.94 -1.53 -6.34
C ALA A 87 7.62 -1.29 -7.82
N ARG A 88 8.59 -1.50 -8.73
CA ARG A 88 8.38 -1.38 -10.18
C ARG A 88 7.30 -2.33 -10.67
N PHE A 89 7.34 -3.56 -10.20
CA PHE A 89 6.34 -4.57 -10.55
C PHE A 89 4.94 -4.19 -10.05
N VAL A 90 4.79 -3.82 -8.78
CA VAL A 90 3.50 -3.38 -8.23
C VAL A 90 2.96 -2.16 -8.98
N PHE A 91 3.84 -1.21 -9.29
CA PHE A 91 3.49 -0.01 -10.05
C PHE A 91 3.00 -0.32 -11.47
N SER A 92 3.63 -1.29 -12.16
CA SER A 92 3.22 -1.71 -13.50
C SER A 92 1.87 -2.43 -13.54
N LEU A 93 1.44 -2.99 -12.41
CA LEU A 93 0.14 -3.65 -12.26
C LEU A 93 -0.99 -2.72 -11.84
N LEU A 94 -0.73 -1.42 -11.62
CA LEU A 94 -1.77 -0.48 -11.21
C LEU A 94 -2.83 -0.37 -12.32
N PRO A 95 -4.12 -0.40 -11.95
CA PRO A 95 -5.22 -0.53 -12.91
C PRO A 95 -5.57 0.77 -13.66
N HIS A 96 -4.74 1.78 -13.61
CA HIS A 96 -4.88 3.06 -14.33
C HIS A 96 -3.52 3.72 -14.54
N ASN A 97 -3.46 4.72 -15.43
CA ASN A 97 -2.24 5.43 -15.76
C ASN A 97 -1.98 6.65 -14.83
N PRO A 98 -0.70 7.07 -14.65
CA PRO A 98 -0.36 8.27 -13.92
C PRO A 98 -0.98 9.54 -14.58
N PRO A 99 -1.11 10.69 -13.87
CA PRO A 99 -0.53 10.92 -12.54
C PRO A 99 -1.36 10.34 -11.39
N TYR A 100 -0.69 9.91 -10.33
CA TYR A 100 -1.29 9.24 -9.18
C TYR A 100 -1.42 10.15 -7.97
N ARG A 101 -2.50 9.98 -7.20
CA ARG A 101 -2.57 10.47 -5.83
C ARG A 101 -1.82 9.52 -4.92
N LEU A 102 -0.84 10.07 -4.21
CA LEU A 102 -0.05 9.33 -3.24
C LEU A 102 -0.61 9.56 -1.84
N THR A 103 -0.43 8.60 -0.97
CA THR A 103 -0.65 8.76 0.46
C THR A 103 0.53 8.26 1.23
N MET A 104 0.96 9.01 2.25
CA MET A 104 2.04 8.64 3.15
C MET A 104 1.48 8.47 4.56
N ASP A 105 1.76 7.33 5.18
CA ASP A 105 1.33 7.04 6.55
C ASP A 105 2.26 6.02 7.20
N ARG A 106 2.15 5.86 8.52
CA ARG A 106 2.93 4.88 9.28
C ARG A 106 2.05 3.75 9.77
N THR A 107 2.66 2.58 9.84
CA THR A 107 2.09 1.46 10.58
C THR A 107 3.13 0.88 11.54
N ASN A 108 2.69 0.44 12.70
CA ASN A 108 3.56 -0.12 13.71
C ASN A 108 2.88 -1.24 14.49
N TRP A 109 3.67 -2.14 15.02
CA TRP A 109 3.27 -3.14 16.03
C TRP A 109 4.46 -3.49 16.92
N LYS A 110 4.19 -4.22 17.97
CA LYS A 110 5.21 -4.73 18.88
C LYS A 110 5.25 -6.25 18.88
N PHE A 111 6.45 -6.81 18.94
CA PHE A 111 6.68 -8.21 19.24
C PHE A 111 7.72 -8.31 20.35
N GLY A 112 7.29 -8.73 21.54
CA GLY A 112 8.10 -8.65 22.74
C GLY A 112 8.55 -7.22 23.04
N THR A 113 9.86 -7.00 23.13
CA THR A 113 10.48 -5.66 23.30
C THR A 113 10.72 -4.94 21.99
N SER A 114 10.66 -5.63 20.85
CA SER A 114 10.93 -5.07 19.54
C SER A 114 9.75 -4.26 19.03
N ASN A 115 10.02 -3.02 18.61
CA ASN A 115 9.06 -2.16 17.94
C ASN A 115 9.31 -2.15 16.44
N ILE A 116 8.35 -2.65 15.68
CA ILE A 116 8.37 -2.61 14.22
C ILE A 116 7.60 -1.38 13.79
N ASN A 117 8.28 -0.44 13.14
CA ASN A 117 7.73 0.82 12.72
C ASN A 117 8.06 1.03 11.23
N ILE A 118 7.06 1.26 10.41
CA ILE A 118 7.18 1.27 8.96
C ILE A 118 6.53 2.52 8.40
N LEU A 119 7.31 3.33 7.69
CA LEU A 119 6.80 4.41 6.86
C LEU A 119 6.44 3.85 5.49
N VAL A 120 5.23 4.13 5.00
CA VAL A 120 4.71 3.60 3.75
C VAL A 120 4.28 4.74 2.84
N LEU A 121 4.68 4.65 1.57
CA LEU A 121 4.18 5.47 0.47
C LEU A 121 3.35 4.59 -0.47
N ALA A 122 2.10 4.97 -0.68
CA ALA A 122 1.14 4.18 -1.43
C ALA A 122 0.40 5.00 -2.48
N VAL A 123 0.00 4.35 -3.57
CA VAL A 123 -0.89 4.92 -4.61
C VAL A 123 -2.35 4.68 -4.22
N VAL A 124 -3.14 5.74 -4.23
CA VAL A 124 -4.56 5.72 -3.89
C VAL A 124 -5.39 5.29 -5.11
N TYR A 125 -6.24 4.27 -4.95
CA TYR A 125 -7.13 3.81 -6.00
C TYR A 125 -8.39 3.10 -5.46
N GLN A 126 -9.57 3.57 -5.84
CA GLN A 126 -10.88 2.92 -5.65
C GLN A 126 -11.14 2.29 -4.26
N GLY A 127 -10.82 3.01 -3.19
CA GLY A 127 -11.13 2.57 -1.81
C GLY A 127 -10.02 1.79 -1.12
N VAL A 128 -8.85 1.65 -1.77
CA VAL A 128 -7.61 1.10 -1.17
C VAL A 128 -6.41 1.92 -1.62
N ALA A 129 -5.33 1.88 -0.87
CA ALA A 129 -4.03 2.35 -1.31
C ALA A 129 -3.09 1.15 -1.56
N PHE A 130 -2.38 1.18 -2.70
CA PHE A 130 -1.35 0.19 -3.04
C PHE A 130 -0.02 0.64 -2.46
N PRO A 131 0.56 -0.07 -1.47
CA PRO A 131 1.90 0.22 -0.99
C PRO A 131 2.90 0.02 -2.13
N ILE A 132 3.64 1.08 -2.48
CA ILE A 132 4.66 1.04 -3.54
C ILE A 132 6.05 0.99 -2.93
N LEU A 133 6.32 1.89 -2.01
CA LEU A 133 7.59 1.97 -1.29
C LEU A 133 7.32 2.01 0.21
N PHE A 134 8.27 1.48 0.96
CA PHE A 134 8.23 1.53 2.40
C PHE A 134 9.64 1.57 2.99
N LYS A 135 9.74 2.14 4.17
CA LYS A 135 11.00 2.26 4.91
C LYS A 135 10.82 1.75 6.34
N MET A 136 11.64 0.78 6.70
CA MET A 136 11.71 0.30 8.08
C MET A 136 12.41 1.35 8.95
N MET A 137 11.81 1.69 10.09
CA MET A 137 12.36 2.68 11.01
C MET A 137 12.70 2.00 12.34
N PRO A 138 13.99 1.81 12.69
CA PRO A 138 14.40 1.13 13.92
C PRO A 138 14.29 2.05 15.14
N LYS A 139 13.16 2.72 15.29
CA LYS A 139 12.91 3.68 16.39
C LYS A 139 11.43 3.73 16.77
N PHE A 140 11.18 4.25 17.96
CA PHE A 140 9.83 4.65 18.39
C PHE A 140 9.46 6.03 17.82
N GLY A 141 8.15 6.28 17.71
CA GLY A 141 7.64 7.59 17.36
C GLY A 141 7.56 7.88 15.88
N ASN A 142 7.50 9.16 15.55
CA ASN A 142 7.20 9.62 14.19
C ASN A 142 8.41 9.51 13.26
N SER A 143 8.12 9.48 11.96
CA SER A 143 9.14 9.59 10.92
C SER A 143 9.85 10.95 10.98
N SER A 144 11.15 10.96 10.72
CA SER A 144 11.90 12.19 10.53
C SER A 144 11.60 12.81 9.15
N MET A 145 11.95 14.08 8.99
CA MET A 145 11.91 14.74 7.70
C MET A 145 12.76 14.02 6.66
N GLN A 146 13.97 13.62 7.03
CA GLN A 146 14.90 12.94 6.12
C GLN A 146 14.33 11.61 5.61
N GLU A 147 13.73 10.79 6.47
CA GLU A 147 13.09 9.53 6.08
C GLU A 147 11.95 9.73 5.07
N ARG A 148 11.17 10.82 5.22
CA ARG A 148 10.09 11.18 4.29
C ARG A 148 10.63 11.62 2.94
N ILE A 149 11.68 12.47 2.94
CA ILE A 149 12.34 12.95 1.72
C ILE A 149 12.95 11.78 0.97
N GLU A 150 13.72 10.92 1.63
CA GLU A 150 14.33 9.75 1.01
C GLU A 150 13.29 8.86 0.32
N LEU A 151 12.16 8.59 0.99
CA LEU A 151 11.10 7.77 0.42
C LEU A 151 10.42 8.44 -0.79
N MET A 152 10.28 9.77 -0.77
CA MET A 152 9.75 10.53 -1.93
C MET A 152 10.75 10.59 -3.08
N GLU A 153 12.04 10.80 -2.80
CA GLU A 153 13.08 10.83 -3.85
C GLU A 153 13.25 9.43 -4.47
N ASP A 154 13.17 8.35 -3.68
CA ASP A 154 13.13 6.99 -4.22
C ASP A 154 11.95 6.80 -5.19
N PHE A 155 10.77 7.32 -4.86
CA PHE A 155 9.61 7.27 -5.76
C PHE A 155 9.85 8.07 -7.03
N ILE A 156 10.38 9.29 -6.91
CA ILE A 156 10.65 10.18 -8.05
C ILE A 156 11.72 9.58 -8.96
N GLU A 157 12.77 8.99 -8.40
CA GLU A 157 13.84 8.31 -9.17
C GLU A 157 13.28 7.11 -9.96
N LEU A 158 12.37 6.33 -9.36
CA LEU A 158 11.82 5.13 -9.98
C LEU A 158 10.76 5.43 -11.06
N PHE A 159 9.91 6.43 -10.84
CA PHE A 159 8.68 6.63 -11.59
C PHE A 159 8.50 8.05 -12.17
N GLY A 160 9.38 8.97 -11.82
CA GLY A 160 9.36 10.35 -12.28
C GLY A 160 8.40 11.25 -11.50
N LEU A 161 8.75 12.52 -11.39
CA LEU A 161 7.94 13.54 -10.70
C LEU A 161 6.56 13.72 -11.36
N GLN A 162 6.47 13.59 -12.68
CA GLN A 162 5.24 13.70 -13.46
C GLN A 162 4.21 12.61 -13.13
N SER A 163 4.64 11.53 -12.48
CA SER A 163 3.74 10.46 -12.02
C SER A 163 2.93 10.85 -10.77
N ILE A 164 3.20 12.03 -10.18
CA ILE A 164 2.57 12.48 -8.94
C ILE A 164 1.51 13.55 -9.25
N ASP A 165 0.23 13.28 -8.93
CA ASP A 165 -0.81 14.31 -8.91
C ASP A 165 -0.74 15.12 -7.61
N CYS A 166 -0.83 14.47 -6.46
CA CYS A 166 -0.67 15.09 -5.16
C CYS A 166 -0.31 14.07 -4.06
N LEU A 167 0.20 14.57 -2.94
CA LEU A 167 0.46 13.81 -1.72
C LEU A 167 -0.60 14.09 -0.66
N LEU A 168 -1.15 13.03 -0.09
CA LEU A 168 -2.10 13.05 1.01
C LEU A 168 -1.42 12.53 2.28
N ALA A 169 -1.47 13.28 3.39
CA ALA A 169 -0.85 12.83 4.63
C ALA A 169 -1.55 13.39 5.89
N ASP A 170 -1.40 12.71 7.02
CA ASP A 170 -2.00 13.12 8.28
C ASP A 170 -1.14 14.20 8.98
N ARG A 171 -1.64 14.68 10.10
CA ARG A 171 -1.08 15.77 10.93
C ARG A 171 0.31 15.48 11.50
N GLU A 172 0.78 14.24 11.49
CA GLU A 172 2.16 13.94 11.87
C GLU A 172 3.18 14.39 10.80
N PHE A 173 2.72 14.56 9.56
CA PHE A 173 3.55 14.94 8.41
C PHE A 173 3.59 16.45 8.20
N VAL A 174 3.51 17.24 9.26
CA VAL A 174 3.64 18.70 9.21
C VAL A 174 5.01 19.10 9.76
N GLY A 175 5.73 19.94 9.02
CA GLY A 175 7.04 20.48 9.41
C GLY A 175 7.51 21.50 8.36
N ASP A 176 8.31 22.49 8.79
CA ASP A 176 8.80 23.57 7.92
C ASP A 176 9.64 23.03 6.75
N GLN A 177 10.63 22.24 7.07
CA GLN A 177 11.54 21.67 6.07
C GLN A 177 10.84 20.68 5.15
N TRP A 178 9.88 19.90 5.67
CA TRP A 178 9.09 18.97 4.86
C TRP A 178 8.17 19.69 3.88
N LEU A 179 7.38 20.65 4.35
CA LEU A 179 6.54 21.48 3.48
C LEU A 179 7.39 22.30 2.50
N GLY A 180 8.54 22.80 2.95
CA GLY A 180 9.52 23.50 2.12
C GLY A 180 10.08 22.61 1.00
N TYR A 181 10.37 21.34 1.29
CA TYR A 181 10.77 20.37 0.29
C TYR A 181 9.67 20.16 -0.77
N LEU A 182 8.43 19.91 -0.33
CA LEU A 182 7.30 19.71 -1.24
C LEU A 182 7.06 20.94 -2.12
N ASN A 183 7.14 22.15 -1.55
CA ASN A 183 6.99 23.41 -2.28
C ASN A 183 8.11 23.60 -3.32
N ARG A 184 9.38 23.40 -2.96
CA ARG A 184 10.52 23.52 -3.89
C ARG A 184 10.47 22.51 -5.02
N ARG A 185 10.00 21.29 -4.75
CA ARG A 185 9.81 20.23 -5.76
C ARG A 185 8.54 20.40 -6.58
N ASN A 186 7.72 21.43 -6.28
CA ASN A 186 6.40 21.66 -6.90
C ASN A 186 5.45 20.44 -6.77
N ILE A 187 5.57 19.70 -5.66
CA ILE A 187 4.70 18.58 -5.35
C ILE A 187 3.45 19.12 -4.66
N ARG A 188 2.30 18.96 -5.28
CA ARG A 188 1.03 19.30 -4.65
C ARG A 188 0.78 18.41 -3.45
N TYR A 189 0.20 18.96 -2.40
CA TYR A 189 -0.15 18.20 -1.21
C TYR A 189 -1.46 18.68 -0.58
N HIS A 190 -2.09 17.77 0.18
CA HIS A 190 -3.20 18.04 1.08
C HIS A 190 -2.88 17.34 2.41
N ILE A 191 -2.40 18.10 3.38
CA ILE A 191 -1.92 17.58 4.67
C ILE A 191 -2.77 18.17 5.79
N ARG A 192 -3.29 17.30 6.67
CA ARG A 192 -4.04 17.75 7.84
C ARG A 192 -3.11 18.44 8.82
N ILE A 193 -3.56 19.58 9.39
CA ILE A 193 -2.89 20.28 10.48
C ILE A 193 -3.75 20.24 11.76
N LYS A 194 -3.13 20.47 12.91
CA LYS A 194 -3.86 20.62 14.18
C LYS A 194 -4.66 21.91 14.17
N HIS A 195 -5.88 21.91 14.71
CA HIS A 195 -6.76 23.08 14.76
C HIS A 195 -6.15 24.27 15.54
N ASN A 196 -5.31 23.99 16.52
CA ASN A 196 -4.60 24.99 17.33
C ASN A 196 -3.24 25.41 16.75
N PHE A 197 -2.92 25.01 15.52
CA PHE A 197 -1.69 25.37 14.85
C PHE A 197 -1.65 26.88 14.59
N TRP A 198 -0.49 27.51 14.81
CA TRP A 198 -0.31 28.93 14.53
C TRP A 198 0.01 29.15 13.05
N VAL A 199 -0.70 30.07 12.43
CA VAL A 199 -0.50 30.47 11.04
C VAL A 199 -0.31 31.97 10.93
N ASN A 200 0.52 32.42 10.01
CA ASN A 200 0.73 33.84 9.73
C ASN A 200 -0.04 34.22 8.45
N ILE A 201 -0.77 35.32 8.52
CA ILE A 201 -1.51 35.88 7.40
C ILE A 201 -0.64 36.96 6.74
N PRO A 202 -0.13 36.76 5.50
CA PRO A 202 0.81 37.70 4.88
C PRO A 202 0.26 39.11 4.75
N ARG A 203 -1.04 39.24 4.45
CA ARG A 203 -1.68 40.52 4.15
C ARG A 203 -1.61 41.53 5.28
N ASN A 204 -1.65 41.09 6.53
CA ASN A 204 -1.69 41.97 7.70
C ASN A 204 -0.65 41.64 8.78
N GLY A 205 0.21 40.67 8.52
CA GLY A 205 1.23 40.22 9.46
C GLY A 205 0.70 39.49 10.71
N HIS A 206 -0.59 39.29 10.82
CA HIS A 206 -1.20 38.73 12.02
C HIS A 206 -0.88 37.22 12.13
N ARG A 207 -0.58 36.82 13.36
CA ARG A 207 -0.42 35.41 13.76
C ARG A 207 -1.66 34.95 14.51
N VAL A 208 -2.37 33.97 13.97
CA VAL A 208 -3.62 33.46 14.54
C VAL A 208 -3.61 31.94 14.62
N LYS A 209 -4.46 31.36 15.47
CA LYS A 209 -4.70 29.91 15.40
C LYS A 209 -5.48 29.58 14.13
N ALA A 210 -5.11 28.51 13.45
CA ALA A 210 -5.77 28.08 12.22
C ALA A 210 -7.29 27.92 12.39
N SER A 211 -7.76 27.47 13.56
CA SER A 211 -9.19 27.38 13.88
C SER A 211 -9.93 28.70 13.81
N TRP A 212 -9.28 29.83 14.09
CA TRP A 212 -9.93 31.15 14.07
C TRP A 212 -10.38 31.56 12.67
N LEU A 213 -9.67 31.09 11.64
CA LEU A 213 -10.04 31.34 10.25
C LEU A 213 -11.36 30.67 9.84
N PHE A 214 -11.85 29.74 10.69
CA PHE A 214 -13.02 28.89 10.42
C PHE A 214 -14.02 28.88 11.60
N ASN A 215 -14.00 29.89 12.46
CA ASN A 215 -14.86 29.95 13.65
C ASN A 215 -16.36 29.89 13.34
N SER A 216 -16.77 30.48 12.21
CA SER A 216 -18.17 30.49 11.76
C SER A 216 -18.65 29.19 11.10
N LEU A 217 -17.75 28.18 10.94
CA LEU A 217 -18.09 26.97 10.22
C LEU A 217 -19.07 26.08 11.01
N GLY A 218 -20.24 25.81 10.45
CA GLY A 218 -21.25 24.91 11.01
C GLY A 218 -20.87 23.44 10.84
N ILE A 219 -21.56 22.55 11.58
CA ILE A 219 -21.38 21.10 11.48
C ILE A 219 -21.82 20.64 10.08
N TYR A 220 -21.03 19.75 9.47
CA TYR A 220 -21.17 19.24 8.10
C TYR A 220 -20.97 20.29 6.99
N GLN A 221 -20.46 21.47 7.34
CA GLN A 221 -20.05 22.45 6.38
C GLN A 221 -18.54 22.34 6.08
N TYR A 222 -18.16 22.90 4.93
CA TYR A 222 -16.75 23.09 4.55
C TYR A 222 -16.54 24.50 4.04
N ALA A 223 -15.34 25.03 4.21
CA ALA A 223 -14.91 26.32 3.70
C ALA A 223 -13.42 26.29 3.38
N PHE A 224 -12.97 27.21 2.57
CA PHE A 224 -11.55 27.49 2.38
C PHE A 224 -11.24 28.97 2.63
N HIS A 225 -10.05 29.24 3.14
CA HIS A 225 -9.57 30.59 3.31
C HIS A 225 -9.17 31.17 1.94
N LYS A 226 -9.69 32.34 1.57
CA LYS A 226 -9.49 32.96 0.25
C LYS A 226 -8.06 33.44 -0.02
N GLY A 227 -7.24 33.59 1.02
CA GLY A 227 -5.85 34.02 0.93
C GLY A 227 -4.86 32.89 1.19
N ILE A 228 -3.61 33.14 0.84
CA ILE A 228 -2.48 32.31 1.26
C ILE A 228 -2.16 32.58 2.74
N VAL A 229 -1.59 31.57 3.39
CA VAL A 229 -1.08 31.67 4.76
C VAL A 229 0.32 31.04 4.86
N TYR A 230 1.06 31.37 5.89
CA TYR A 230 2.28 30.65 6.25
C TYR A 230 1.99 29.64 7.36
N VAL A 231 2.26 28.38 7.08
CA VAL A 231 2.28 27.29 8.07
C VAL A 231 3.73 26.86 8.24
N ASN A 232 4.29 27.00 9.46
CA ASN A 232 5.71 26.76 9.69
C ASN A 232 6.63 27.48 8.68
N GLY A 233 6.36 28.74 8.37
CA GLY A 233 7.18 29.50 7.41
C GLY A 233 6.97 29.16 5.94
N GLN A 234 6.12 28.20 5.60
CA GLN A 234 5.86 27.75 4.22
C GLN A 234 4.50 28.24 3.74
N LEU A 235 4.47 28.78 2.51
CA LEU A 235 3.25 29.21 1.86
C LEU A 235 2.32 28.04 1.58
N CYS A 236 1.05 28.16 1.96
CA CYS A 236 0.00 27.23 1.59
C CYS A 236 -1.38 27.86 1.64
N TYR A 237 -2.39 27.14 1.20
CA TYR A 237 -3.81 27.44 1.38
C TYR A 237 -4.40 26.60 2.49
N LEU A 238 -5.44 27.10 3.14
CA LEU A 238 -6.17 26.35 4.17
C LEU A 238 -7.61 26.11 3.74
N SER A 239 -8.06 24.87 4.00
CA SER A 239 -9.46 24.48 3.91
C SER A 239 -9.87 23.79 5.19
N ALA A 240 -11.14 23.88 5.55
CA ALA A 240 -11.64 23.21 6.75
C ALA A 240 -13.00 22.56 6.50
N SER A 241 -13.25 21.50 7.25
CA SER A 241 -14.56 20.90 7.41
C SER A 241 -14.82 20.63 8.88
N LYS A 242 -16.07 20.78 9.32
CA LYS A 242 -16.49 20.47 10.67
C LYS A 242 -17.41 19.26 10.64
N ILE A 243 -16.97 18.15 11.21
CA ILE A 243 -17.67 16.86 11.20
C ILE A 243 -17.83 16.35 12.64
N LYS A 244 -18.78 15.45 12.86
CA LYS A 244 -18.84 14.70 14.13
C LYS A 244 -17.89 13.52 14.10
N ASN A 245 -17.07 13.36 15.14
CA ASN A 245 -16.23 12.18 15.31
C ASN A 245 -17.08 10.93 15.68
N LYS A 246 -16.44 9.80 15.93
CA LYS A 246 -17.12 8.54 16.31
C LYS A 246 -17.95 8.63 17.58
N GLN A 247 -17.62 9.56 18.49
CA GLN A 247 -18.33 9.84 19.72
C GLN A 247 -19.43 10.91 19.55
N GLY A 248 -19.69 11.39 18.33
CA GLY A 248 -20.67 12.45 18.06
C GLY A 248 -20.17 13.87 18.36
N ILE A 249 -18.94 14.04 18.80
CA ILE A 249 -18.36 15.33 19.18
C ILE A 249 -17.91 16.07 17.89
N PRO A 250 -18.29 17.38 17.74
CA PRO A 250 -17.83 18.19 16.62
C PRO A 250 -16.32 18.31 16.60
N GLU A 251 -15.71 17.98 15.46
CA GLU A 251 -14.27 18.08 15.23
C GLU A 251 -14.02 18.91 13.98
N LEU A 252 -13.14 19.91 14.11
CA LEU A 252 -12.68 20.74 13.01
C LEU A 252 -11.45 20.08 12.37
N GLN A 253 -11.57 19.72 11.10
CA GLN A 253 -10.47 19.21 10.28
C GLN A 253 -9.97 20.32 9.39
N ILE A 254 -8.69 20.70 9.53
CA ILE A 254 -8.05 21.74 8.72
C ILE A 254 -6.98 21.10 7.86
N ILE A 255 -7.01 21.40 6.56
CA ILE A 255 -6.11 20.87 5.55
C ILE A 255 -5.25 22.01 5.00
N ALA A 256 -3.94 21.87 5.11
CA ALA A 256 -2.97 22.69 4.41
C ALA A 256 -2.72 22.13 3.03
N SER A 257 -2.77 22.98 2.01
CA SER A 257 -2.66 22.60 0.61
C SER A 257 -1.69 23.49 -0.13
N PHE A 258 -0.91 22.90 -1.04
CA PHE A 258 -0.05 23.65 -1.96
C PHE A 258 -0.87 24.57 -2.87
N ASN A 259 -1.97 24.04 -3.43
CA ASN A 259 -2.93 24.78 -4.26
C ASN A 259 -4.32 24.12 -4.20
N LYS A 260 -5.29 24.63 -4.96
CA LYS A 260 -6.66 24.08 -5.09
C LYS A 260 -7.34 23.80 -3.74
N PRO A 261 -7.46 24.80 -2.86
CA PRO A 261 -8.04 24.62 -1.53
C PRO A 261 -9.53 24.19 -1.59
N ASP A 262 -10.23 24.52 -2.66
CA ASP A 262 -11.61 24.12 -2.94
C ASP A 262 -11.81 22.60 -3.02
N LYS A 263 -10.81 21.85 -3.50
CA LYS A 263 -10.83 20.39 -3.64
C LYS A 263 -10.17 19.66 -2.47
N ALA A 264 -9.49 20.37 -1.57
CA ALA A 264 -8.65 19.80 -0.54
C ALA A 264 -9.38 18.80 0.36
N ILE A 265 -10.60 19.11 0.80
CA ILE A 265 -11.39 18.26 1.69
C ILE A 265 -11.82 16.95 1.00
N SER A 266 -12.23 17.02 -0.27
CA SER A 266 -12.62 15.82 -1.02
C SER A 266 -11.43 14.90 -1.30
N LEU A 267 -10.30 15.48 -1.71
CA LEU A 267 -9.06 14.73 -1.97
C LEU A 267 -8.49 14.13 -0.68
N TYR A 268 -8.46 14.91 0.40
CA TYR A 268 -7.93 14.43 1.68
C TYR A 268 -8.68 13.21 2.23
N LYS A 269 -9.98 13.08 1.97
CA LYS A 269 -10.76 11.90 2.37
C LYS A 269 -10.20 10.59 1.82
N GLU A 270 -9.55 10.64 0.68
CA GLU A 270 -8.95 9.47 0.05
C GLU A 270 -7.72 8.95 0.78
N ARG A 271 -7.06 9.78 1.61
CA ARG A 271 -5.97 9.34 2.50
C ARG A 271 -6.34 8.09 3.29
N TRP A 272 -7.61 8.00 3.74
CA TRP A 272 -8.09 6.87 4.53
C TRP A 272 -7.92 5.50 3.85
N GLN A 273 -7.71 5.48 2.55
CA GLN A 273 -7.52 4.24 1.80
C GLN A 273 -6.27 3.45 2.23
N ILE A 274 -5.24 4.12 2.77
CA ILE A 274 -4.05 3.44 3.30
C ILE A 274 -4.38 2.60 4.56
N GLU A 275 -5.33 3.05 5.39
CA GLU A 275 -5.77 2.29 6.55
C GLU A 275 -6.49 0.98 6.13
N SER A 276 -7.16 1.00 4.97
CA SER A 276 -7.74 -0.22 4.37
C SER A 276 -6.66 -1.19 3.92
N ALA A 277 -5.54 -0.68 3.35
CA ALA A 277 -4.39 -1.51 3.01
C ALA A 277 -3.73 -2.08 4.28
N PHE A 278 -3.46 -1.27 5.28
CA PHE A 278 -2.90 -1.75 6.56
C PHE A 278 -3.78 -2.83 7.19
N LYS A 279 -5.09 -2.66 7.16
CA LYS A 279 -6.03 -3.69 7.64
C LYS A 279 -5.92 -4.99 6.84
N ALA A 280 -5.75 -4.91 5.52
CA ALA A 280 -5.58 -6.09 4.68
C ALA A 280 -4.25 -6.82 4.97
N LEU A 281 -3.16 -6.08 5.19
CA LEU A 281 -1.86 -6.66 5.54
C LEU A 281 -1.87 -7.29 6.94
N LYS A 282 -2.54 -6.65 7.91
CA LYS A 282 -2.51 -7.03 9.33
C LYS A 282 -3.58 -8.06 9.69
N THR A 283 -4.85 -7.71 9.63
CA THR A 283 -5.93 -8.49 10.30
C THR A 283 -6.91 -9.17 9.36
N SER A 284 -7.16 -8.63 8.18
CA SER A 284 -8.19 -9.17 7.27
C SER A 284 -7.63 -9.99 6.09
N GLY A 285 -6.29 -10.14 6.01
CA GLY A 285 -5.61 -10.82 4.93
C GLY A 285 -4.49 -11.72 5.41
N PHE A 286 -3.29 -11.18 5.59
CA PHE A 286 -2.08 -11.98 5.75
C PHE A 286 -1.54 -12.05 7.18
N ASN A 287 -2.16 -11.32 8.14
CA ASN A 287 -1.79 -11.31 9.56
C ASN A 287 -0.28 -11.05 9.78
N ILE A 288 0.25 -10.00 9.14
CA ILE A 288 1.70 -9.72 9.20
C ILE A 288 2.22 -9.50 10.63
N GLU A 289 1.35 -9.13 11.55
CA GLU A 289 1.68 -8.98 12.98
C GLU A 289 1.93 -10.31 13.70
N ASP A 290 1.49 -11.45 13.11
CA ASP A 290 1.76 -12.80 13.62
C ASP A 290 3.19 -13.26 13.29
N THR A 291 4.00 -12.42 12.64
CA THR A 291 5.41 -12.75 12.44
C THR A 291 6.16 -12.69 13.76
N HIS A 292 6.96 -13.72 14.03
CA HIS A 292 7.88 -13.75 15.19
C HIS A 292 9.27 -13.18 14.84
N LEU A 293 9.38 -12.53 13.67
CA LEU A 293 10.63 -11.89 13.26
C LEU A 293 10.86 -10.60 14.03
N THR A 294 12.09 -10.40 14.49
CA THR A 294 12.57 -9.15 15.09
C THR A 294 13.63 -8.47 14.23
N ASP A 295 14.26 -9.22 13.34
CA ASP A 295 15.25 -8.72 12.39
C ASP A 295 14.57 -7.87 11.32
N ILE A 296 15.00 -6.62 11.19
CA ILE A 296 14.41 -5.62 10.32
C ILE A 296 14.52 -6.00 8.84
N ASP A 297 15.64 -6.58 8.42
CA ASP A 297 15.87 -6.95 7.01
C ASP A 297 15.00 -8.14 6.62
N ARG A 298 14.76 -9.08 7.53
CA ARG A 298 13.83 -10.19 7.31
C ARG A 298 12.38 -9.71 7.23
N ILE A 299 11.98 -8.79 8.11
CA ILE A 299 10.64 -8.18 8.07
C ILE A 299 10.45 -7.37 6.79
N ASN A 300 11.48 -6.64 6.36
CA ASN A 300 11.48 -5.88 5.12
C ASN A 300 11.22 -6.80 3.90
N LYS A 301 11.89 -7.95 3.82
CA LYS A 301 11.66 -8.96 2.77
C LYS A 301 10.25 -9.55 2.85
N LEU A 302 9.81 -9.91 4.04
CA LEU A 302 8.48 -10.45 4.27
C LEU A 302 7.40 -9.47 3.82
N LEU A 303 7.53 -8.19 4.17
CA LEU A 303 6.59 -7.14 3.78
C LEU A 303 6.52 -6.98 2.27
N ALA A 304 7.64 -7.02 1.55
CA ALA A 304 7.66 -6.97 0.09
C ALA A 304 6.88 -8.14 -0.54
N LEU A 305 7.05 -9.36 -0.02
CA LEU A 305 6.29 -10.53 -0.48
C LEU A 305 4.78 -10.39 -0.17
N VAL A 306 4.44 -9.86 0.99
CA VAL A 306 3.03 -9.62 1.38
C VAL A 306 2.40 -8.54 0.51
N ILE A 307 3.11 -7.46 0.18
CA ILE A 307 2.64 -6.41 -0.74
C ILE A 307 2.38 -6.99 -2.13
N PHE A 308 3.25 -7.87 -2.63
CA PHE A 308 3.03 -8.55 -3.89
C PHE A 308 1.73 -9.38 -3.86
N ALA A 309 1.56 -10.23 -2.87
CA ALA A 309 0.36 -11.07 -2.72
C ALA A 309 -0.91 -10.23 -2.53
N PHE A 310 -0.81 -9.11 -1.82
CA PHE A 310 -1.89 -8.13 -1.65
C PHE A 310 -2.31 -7.55 -3.01
N THR A 311 -1.35 -7.12 -3.81
CA THR A 311 -1.61 -6.54 -5.13
C THR A 311 -2.27 -7.55 -6.05
N TRP A 312 -1.75 -8.77 -6.11
CA TRP A 312 -2.35 -9.85 -6.90
C TRP A 312 -3.79 -10.14 -6.49
N ALA A 313 -4.04 -10.29 -5.19
CA ALA A 313 -5.39 -10.51 -4.66
C ALA A 313 -6.33 -9.35 -4.99
N TYR A 314 -5.85 -8.10 -4.92
CA TYR A 314 -6.68 -6.93 -5.23
C TYR A 314 -7.05 -6.89 -6.72
N ILE A 315 -6.10 -7.11 -7.63
CA ILE A 315 -6.35 -7.12 -9.08
C ILE A 315 -7.34 -8.24 -9.46
N ALA A 316 -7.14 -9.45 -8.90
CA ALA A 316 -8.10 -10.54 -9.05
C ALA A 316 -9.50 -10.17 -8.55
N GLY A 317 -9.58 -9.38 -7.48
CA GLY A 317 -10.83 -8.86 -6.95
C GLY A 317 -11.50 -7.82 -7.85
N VAL A 318 -10.74 -6.91 -8.46
CA VAL A 318 -11.23 -5.94 -9.45
C VAL A 318 -11.79 -6.67 -10.67
N PHE A 319 -11.05 -7.62 -11.21
CA PHE A 319 -11.49 -8.45 -12.32
C PHE A 319 -12.79 -9.19 -11.98
N LEU A 320 -12.85 -9.86 -10.86
CA LEU A 320 -14.04 -10.61 -10.46
C LEU A 320 -15.25 -9.71 -10.19
N ASP A 321 -15.05 -8.51 -9.62
CA ASP A 321 -16.10 -7.53 -9.38
C ASP A 321 -16.69 -6.97 -10.70
N SER A 322 -15.89 -6.89 -11.77
CA SER A 322 -16.36 -6.46 -13.09
C SER A 322 -17.28 -7.49 -13.76
N ILE A 323 -17.07 -8.79 -13.51
CA ILE A 323 -17.88 -9.89 -14.07
C ILE A 323 -19.05 -10.22 -13.14
N ARG A 324 -18.80 -10.26 -11.84
CA ARG A 324 -19.76 -10.61 -10.81
C ARG A 324 -19.71 -9.62 -9.65
N PRO A 325 -20.46 -8.50 -9.75
CA PRO A 325 -20.39 -7.41 -8.79
C PRO A 325 -20.65 -7.83 -7.35
N ILE A 326 -19.87 -7.27 -6.42
CA ILE A 326 -20.06 -7.48 -4.98
C ILE A 326 -21.37 -6.83 -4.55
N LYS A 327 -22.24 -7.60 -3.89
CA LYS A 327 -23.50 -7.07 -3.35
C LYS A 327 -23.29 -5.85 -2.45
N VAL A 328 -24.06 -4.80 -2.69
CA VAL A 328 -24.15 -3.65 -1.79
C VAL A 328 -25.23 -3.94 -0.76
N LYS A 329 -24.91 -3.80 0.53
CA LYS A 329 -25.84 -4.00 1.64
C LYS A 329 -26.78 -2.81 1.80
N LYS A 330 -27.88 -2.99 2.54
CA LYS A 330 -28.90 -1.93 2.80
C LYS A 330 -28.32 -0.59 3.29
N HIS A 331 -27.20 -0.62 4.01
CA HIS A 331 -26.49 0.58 4.49
C HIS A 331 -25.50 1.21 3.47
N GLY A 332 -25.58 0.84 2.19
CA GLY A 332 -24.77 1.41 1.10
C GLY A 332 -23.33 0.93 0.99
N ARG A 333 -22.86 -0.01 1.83
CA ARG A 333 -21.51 -0.56 1.77
C ARG A 333 -21.48 -1.92 1.08
N ARG A 334 -20.42 -2.21 0.36
CA ARG A 334 -20.15 -3.55 -0.22
C ARG A 334 -20.13 -4.62 0.87
N ALA A 335 -20.63 -5.81 0.55
CA ALA A 335 -20.65 -6.95 1.48
C ALA A 335 -19.24 -7.45 1.86
N LYS A 336 -18.28 -7.30 0.94
CA LYS A 336 -16.84 -7.63 1.12
C LYS A 336 -16.00 -6.52 0.49
N SER A 337 -14.76 -6.35 0.95
CA SER A 337 -13.78 -5.52 0.23
C SER A 337 -13.35 -6.22 -1.07
N ILE A 338 -12.92 -5.45 -2.06
CA ILE A 338 -12.38 -5.99 -3.32
C ILE A 338 -11.19 -6.93 -3.03
N PHE A 339 -10.28 -6.50 -2.15
CA PHE A 339 -9.16 -7.34 -1.72
C PHE A 339 -9.63 -8.71 -1.18
N LYS A 340 -10.56 -8.74 -0.21
CA LYS A 340 -11.04 -10.01 0.37
C LYS A 340 -11.78 -10.86 -0.65
N TYR A 341 -12.46 -10.22 -1.60
CA TYR A 341 -13.15 -10.92 -2.68
C TYR A 341 -12.15 -11.62 -3.59
N GLY A 342 -11.10 -10.91 -4.03
CA GLY A 342 -10.05 -11.48 -4.86
C GLY A 342 -9.19 -12.50 -4.11
N LEU A 343 -8.83 -12.26 -2.85
CA LEU A 343 -8.09 -13.24 -2.05
C LEU A 343 -8.87 -14.56 -1.89
N THR A 344 -10.18 -14.49 -1.65
CA THR A 344 -11.04 -15.68 -1.59
C THR A 344 -11.06 -16.40 -2.93
N TYR A 345 -11.12 -15.68 -4.05
CA TYR A 345 -11.07 -16.25 -5.39
C TYR A 345 -9.71 -16.91 -5.68
N LEU A 346 -8.61 -16.21 -5.45
CA LEU A 346 -7.26 -16.77 -5.58
C LEU A 346 -7.11 -18.06 -4.78
N THR A 347 -7.51 -18.01 -3.50
CA THR A 347 -7.46 -19.19 -2.63
C THR A 347 -8.23 -20.37 -3.22
N SER A 348 -9.45 -20.14 -3.73
CA SER A 348 -10.26 -21.21 -4.33
C SER A 348 -9.62 -21.79 -5.59
N VAL A 349 -9.02 -20.97 -6.46
CA VAL A 349 -8.33 -21.41 -7.68
C VAL A 349 -7.04 -22.16 -7.33
N LEU A 350 -6.29 -21.68 -6.32
CA LEU A 350 -5.06 -22.34 -5.88
C LEU A 350 -5.31 -23.75 -5.32
N PHE A 351 -6.46 -23.99 -4.68
CA PHE A 351 -6.85 -25.32 -4.19
C PHE A 351 -7.56 -26.18 -5.26
N SER A 352 -8.16 -25.59 -6.28
CA SER A 352 -8.83 -26.34 -7.36
C SER A 352 -7.80 -27.00 -8.30
N ASN A 353 -8.22 -28.00 -9.08
CA ASN A 353 -7.41 -28.58 -10.16
C ASN A 353 -7.65 -27.92 -11.53
N ASP A 354 -8.34 -26.77 -11.56
CA ASP A 354 -8.69 -26.05 -12.78
C ASP A 354 -7.48 -25.26 -13.31
N ILE A 355 -6.80 -25.82 -14.29
CA ILE A 355 -5.62 -25.21 -14.93
C ILE A 355 -6.00 -23.94 -15.70
N ASN A 356 -7.21 -23.89 -16.30
CA ASN A 356 -7.64 -22.72 -17.07
C ASN A 356 -7.81 -21.50 -16.16
N LYS A 357 -8.52 -21.66 -15.04
CA LYS A 357 -8.63 -20.59 -14.04
C LYS A 357 -7.29 -20.21 -13.43
N PHE A 358 -6.41 -21.21 -13.23
CA PHE A 358 -5.07 -20.92 -12.73
C PHE A 358 -4.26 -20.07 -13.73
N THR A 359 -4.31 -20.41 -15.02
CA THR A 359 -3.69 -19.62 -16.07
C THR A 359 -4.26 -18.20 -16.13
N GLU A 360 -5.58 -18.05 -15.95
CA GLU A 360 -6.24 -16.75 -15.90
C GLU A 360 -5.71 -15.89 -14.76
N ILE A 361 -5.61 -16.43 -13.54
CA ILE A 361 -5.09 -15.63 -12.41
C ILE A 361 -3.60 -15.30 -12.55
N CYS A 362 -2.82 -16.14 -13.23
CA CYS A 362 -1.43 -15.83 -13.56
C CYS A 362 -1.31 -14.67 -14.56
N LYS A 363 -2.26 -14.53 -15.52
CA LYS A 363 -2.29 -13.39 -16.45
C LYS A 363 -2.44 -12.05 -15.75
N PHE A 364 -3.05 -11.99 -14.55
CA PHE A 364 -3.11 -10.75 -13.77
C PHE A 364 -1.74 -10.27 -13.29
N LEU A 365 -0.71 -11.10 -13.35
CA LEU A 365 0.67 -10.73 -13.05
C LEU A 365 1.44 -10.27 -14.28
N SER A 366 0.93 -10.53 -15.48
CA SER A 366 1.54 -10.03 -16.72
C SER A 366 0.98 -8.65 -17.06
N CYS A 367 1.90 -7.71 -17.32
CA CYS A 367 1.58 -6.31 -17.67
C CYS A 367 1.08 -6.17 -19.12
N THR A 368 0.35 -7.14 -19.65
CA THR A 368 -0.22 -7.13 -21.00
C THR A 368 -1.70 -6.92 -20.98
#